data_5e9a8e60b26143894e16f898e40166ec
#
_entry.id   5e9a8e60b26143894e16f898e40166ec
#
_cell.length_a   1.000
_cell.length_b   1.000
_cell.length_c   1.000
_cell.angle_alpha   90.00
_cell.angle_beta   90.00
_cell.angle_gamma   90.00
#
_symmetry.space_group_name_H-M   'P 1'
#
loop_
_entity.id
_entity.type
_entity.pdbx_description
1 polymer ?
#
loop_
_entity_poly.entity_id
_entity_poly.type
_entity_poly.pdbx_seq_one_letter_code
_entity_poly.pdbx_strand_id
1 'polypeptide(L)'
;MDRDFAAVELKALSEDEIDDLDDDKRNEQLAIYWCAKEAIFKRLSIYNVDFAEQIEIERFRPRGEGELEATFIHKDGYEDEFELEYTTFDRHVLVWVVG
;
A
#
# COMPACT_ATOMS: atom_id res chain seq x y z
N MET A 1 10.12 3.74 -13.78
CA MET A 1 10.02 2.76 -12.70
C MET A 1 11.04 1.69 -12.86
N ASP A 2 11.90 1.52 -11.93
CA ASP A 2 12.95 0.58 -12.08
C ASP A 2 12.62 -0.78 -11.57
N ARG A 3 13.45 -1.73 -11.91
CA ARG A 3 13.30 -3.09 -11.48
C ARG A 3 13.53 -3.27 -9.98
N ASP A 4 14.26 -2.36 -9.36
CA ASP A 4 14.51 -2.43 -7.94
C ASP A 4 13.25 -2.24 -7.14
N PHE A 5 12.30 -1.54 -7.71
CA PHE A 5 11.02 -1.30 -7.09
C PHE A 5 10.28 -2.61 -6.84
N ALA A 6 10.32 -3.52 -7.81
CA ALA A 6 9.64 -4.81 -7.65
C ALA A 6 10.20 -5.62 -6.49
N ALA A 7 11.52 -5.57 -6.29
CA ALA A 7 12.14 -6.32 -5.19
C ALA A 7 11.71 -5.77 -3.84
N VAL A 8 11.61 -4.44 -3.71
CA VAL A 8 11.17 -3.81 -2.47
C VAL A 8 9.74 -4.18 -2.17
N GLU A 9 8.90 -4.19 -3.19
CA GLU A 9 7.49 -4.45 -3.04
C GLU A 9 7.18 -5.83 -2.52
N LEU A 10 7.88 -6.83 -3.01
CA LEU A 10 7.63 -8.19 -2.58
C LEU A 10 7.89 -8.37 -1.09
N LYS A 11 8.78 -7.57 -0.54
CA LYS A 11 9.05 -7.60 0.90
C LYS A 11 8.04 -6.82 1.70
N ALA A 12 7.36 -5.87 1.08
CA ALA A 12 6.42 -4.99 1.76
C ALA A 12 4.98 -5.46 1.69
N LEU A 13 4.68 -6.48 0.88
CA LEU A 13 3.32 -6.95 0.70
C LEU A 13 3.10 -8.31 1.35
N SER A 14 1.88 -8.52 1.87
CA SER A 14 1.49 -9.83 2.37
C SER A 14 1.19 -10.75 1.19
N GLU A 15 1.05 -12.04 1.47
CA GLU A 15 0.71 -13.01 0.43
C GLU A 15 -0.62 -12.70 -0.23
N ASP A 16 -1.60 -12.26 0.56
CA ASP A 16 -2.91 -11.91 0.02
C ASP A 16 -2.80 -10.73 -0.94
N GLU A 17 -1.97 -9.76 -0.60
CA GLU A 17 -1.78 -8.59 -1.46
C GLU A 17 -1.09 -8.96 -2.75
N ILE A 18 -0.10 -9.85 -2.66
CA ILE A 18 0.60 -10.33 -3.86
C ILE A 18 -0.36 -11.09 -4.76
N ASP A 19 -1.23 -11.90 -4.18
CA ASP A 19 -2.21 -12.65 -4.95
C ASP A 19 -3.22 -11.76 -5.66
N ASP A 20 -3.46 -10.56 -5.13
CA ASP A 20 -4.41 -9.63 -5.72
C ASP A 20 -3.83 -8.87 -6.91
N LEU A 21 -2.54 -9.00 -7.17
CA LEU A 21 -1.90 -8.23 -8.24
C LEU A 21 -2.42 -8.65 -9.61
N ASP A 22 -2.73 -7.64 -10.43
CA ASP A 22 -3.22 -7.83 -11.78
C ASP A 22 -2.03 -7.84 -12.74
N ASP A 23 -1.92 -8.87 -13.56
CA ASP A 23 -0.78 -8.99 -14.47
C ASP A 23 -0.64 -7.79 -15.39
N ASP A 24 -1.76 -7.23 -15.84
CA ASP A 24 -1.73 -6.11 -16.77
C ASP A 24 -1.31 -4.81 -16.12
N LYS A 25 -1.59 -4.64 -14.85
CA LYS A 25 -1.32 -3.40 -14.14
C LYS A 25 -0.45 -3.62 -12.92
N ARG A 26 0.37 -4.65 -12.97
CA ARG A 26 1.16 -5.06 -11.82
C ARG A 26 2.03 -3.94 -11.25
N ASN A 27 2.77 -3.26 -12.11
CA ASN A 27 3.67 -2.20 -11.64
C ASN A 27 2.92 -1.04 -11.01
N GLU A 28 1.82 -0.65 -11.62
CA GLU A 28 1.00 0.42 -11.08
C GLU A 28 0.41 0.03 -9.74
N GLN A 29 -0.12 -1.18 -9.66
CA GLN A 29 -0.73 -1.67 -8.43
C GLN A 29 0.29 -1.79 -7.31
N LEU A 30 1.48 -2.29 -7.62
CA LEU A 30 2.55 -2.39 -6.65
C LEU A 30 2.96 -1.01 -6.13
N ALA A 31 3.03 -0.04 -7.03
CA ALA A 31 3.38 1.32 -6.63
C ALA A 31 2.33 1.89 -5.68
N ILE A 32 1.06 1.62 -5.94
CA ILE A 32 -0.01 2.11 -5.08
C ILE A 32 0.09 1.45 -3.70
N TYR A 33 0.29 0.14 -3.65
CA TYR A 33 0.48 -0.56 -2.38
C TYR A 33 1.63 0.04 -1.58
N TRP A 34 2.77 0.22 -2.24
CA TRP A 34 3.96 0.73 -1.56
C TRP A 34 3.73 2.13 -1.02
N CYS A 35 3.19 3.01 -1.86
CA CYS A 35 2.96 4.39 -1.46
C CYS A 35 1.93 4.47 -0.34
N ALA A 36 0.89 3.62 -0.39
CA ALA A 36 -0.12 3.61 0.66
C ALA A 36 0.47 3.18 2.00
N LYS A 37 1.27 2.13 1.98
CA LYS A 37 1.89 1.65 3.22
C LYS A 37 2.86 2.67 3.79
N GLU A 38 3.59 3.35 2.92
CA GLU A 38 4.51 4.39 3.36
C GLU A 38 3.76 5.58 3.95
N ALA A 39 2.64 5.96 3.34
CA ALA A 39 1.85 7.06 3.85
C ALA A 39 1.33 6.76 5.26
N ILE A 40 0.88 5.53 5.48
CA ILE A 40 0.42 5.10 6.79
C ILE A 40 1.57 5.08 7.79
N PHE A 41 2.70 4.54 7.37
CA PHE A 41 3.87 4.48 8.23
C PHE A 41 4.31 5.86 8.71
N LYS A 42 4.32 6.82 7.80
CA LYS A 42 4.70 8.19 8.16
C LYS A 42 3.69 8.83 9.10
N ARG A 43 2.41 8.52 8.90
CA ARG A 43 1.35 9.06 9.76
C ARG A 43 1.47 8.53 11.17
N LEU A 44 1.86 7.28 11.32
CA LEU A 44 1.94 6.64 12.63
C LEU A 44 3.14 7.07 13.44
N SER A 45 4.23 7.42 12.78
CA SER A 45 5.48 7.79 13.45
C SER A 45 5.97 6.71 14.41
N ILE A 46 5.78 5.45 14.03
CA ILE A 46 6.19 4.31 14.83
C ILE A 46 7.34 3.61 14.12
N TYR A 47 8.31 3.13 14.87
CA TYR A 47 9.44 2.42 14.32
C TYR A 47 9.20 0.90 14.36
N ASN A 48 10.00 0.18 13.58
CA ASN A 48 9.96 -1.28 13.55
C ASN A 48 8.62 -1.83 13.12
N VAL A 49 8.03 -1.22 12.08
CA VAL A 49 6.77 -1.68 11.51
C VAL A 49 7.08 -2.65 10.38
N ASP A 50 6.43 -3.81 10.42
CA ASP A 50 6.51 -4.78 9.33
C ASP A 50 5.43 -4.45 8.31
N PHE A 51 5.83 -3.89 7.17
CA PHE A 51 4.89 -3.44 6.15
C PHE A 51 4.02 -4.58 5.63
N ALA A 52 4.58 -5.78 5.51
CA ALA A 52 3.84 -6.91 4.97
C ALA A 52 2.80 -7.45 5.96
N GLU A 53 3.16 -7.49 7.23
CA GLU A 53 2.33 -8.14 8.23
C GLU A 53 1.46 -7.20 9.03
N GLN A 54 1.91 -5.96 9.22
CA GLN A 54 1.17 -5.03 10.08
C GLN A 54 0.36 -4.01 9.32
N ILE A 55 0.65 -3.75 8.04
CA ILE A 55 -0.14 -2.82 7.24
C ILE A 55 -0.82 -3.58 6.13
N GLU A 56 -2.13 -3.68 6.23
CA GLU A 56 -2.93 -4.47 5.28
C GLU A 56 -3.79 -3.54 4.45
N ILE A 57 -3.66 -3.62 3.13
CA ILE A 57 -4.48 -2.81 2.21
C ILE A 57 -5.55 -3.72 1.63
N GLU A 58 -6.81 -3.28 1.66
CA GLU A 58 -7.87 -4.07 1.07
C GLU A 58 -7.71 -4.15 -0.44
N ARG A 59 -8.27 -5.19 -1.02
CA ARG A 59 -8.18 -5.41 -2.46
C ARG A 59 -8.73 -4.23 -3.23
N PHE A 60 -8.07 -3.92 -4.33
CA PHE A 60 -8.52 -2.85 -5.20
C PHE A 60 -8.06 -3.12 -6.62
N ARG A 61 -8.70 -2.44 -7.56
CA ARG A 61 -8.28 -2.49 -8.96
C ARG A 61 -7.77 -1.12 -9.35
N PRO A 62 -6.55 -1.02 -9.87
CA PRO A 62 -5.97 0.28 -10.20
C PRO A 62 -6.81 1.02 -11.23
N ARG A 63 -7.02 2.30 -10.96
CA ARG A 63 -7.68 3.21 -11.87
C ARG A 63 -6.84 4.46 -11.92
N GLY A 64 -7.26 5.47 -12.68
CA GLY A 64 -6.56 6.73 -12.64
C GLY A 64 -6.59 7.37 -11.25
N GLU A 65 -7.68 7.14 -10.52
CA GLU A 65 -7.81 7.62 -9.16
C GLU A 65 -8.81 6.76 -8.42
N GLY A 66 -8.76 6.78 -7.10
CA GLY A 66 -9.68 5.99 -6.32
C GLY A 66 -9.41 6.10 -4.83
N GLU A 67 -10.12 5.24 -4.10
CA GLU A 67 -10.01 5.18 -2.65
C GLU A 67 -9.49 3.81 -2.23
N LEU A 68 -8.79 3.80 -1.09
CA LEU A 68 -8.26 2.58 -0.51
C LEU A 68 -8.65 2.51 0.94
N GLU A 69 -8.79 1.29 1.44
CA GLU A 69 -8.99 1.08 2.87
C GLU A 69 -7.85 0.23 3.38
N ALA A 70 -7.37 0.56 4.57
CA ALA A 70 -6.22 -0.11 5.14
C ALA A 70 -6.40 -0.30 6.62
N THR A 71 -5.73 -1.30 7.16
CA THR A 71 -5.73 -1.59 8.59
C THR A 71 -4.29 -1.69 9.05
N PHE A 72 -3.98 -1.03 10.16
CA PHE A 72 -2.71 -1.20 10.82
C PHE A 72 -2.91 -2.09 12.03
N ILE A 73 -2.18 -3.20 12.07
CA ILE A 73 -2.30 -4.17 13.14
C ILE A 73 -1.14 -3.98 14.10
N HIS A 74 -1.44 -3.56 15.31
CA HIS A 74 -0.42 -3.37 16.34
C HIS A 74 0.08 -4.73 16.83
N LYS A 75 1.24 -4.73 17.41
CA LYS A 75 1.84 -5.99 17.86
C LYS A 75 1.04 -6.67 18.95
N ASP A 76 0.25 -5.91 19.70
CA ASP A 76 -0.62 -6.47 20.72
C ASP A 76 -1.99 -6.89 20.19
N GLY A 77 -2.21 -6.78 18.88
CA GLY A 77 -3.45 -7.20 18.25
C GLY A 77 -4.47 -6.09 18.02
N TYR A 78 -4.23 -4.91 18.56
CA TYR A 78 -5.12 -3.78 18.34
C TYR A 78 -5.04 -3.32 16.90
N GLU A 79 -6.17 -2.91 16.31
CA GLU A 79 -6.22 -2.51 14.90
C GLU A 79 -6.72 -1.08 14.75
N ASP A 80 -6.04 -0.32 13.91
CA ASP A 80 -6.47 1.01 13.50
C ASP A 80 -6.82 0.96 12.02
N GLU A 81 -7.92 1.61 11.65
CA GLU A 81 -8.35 1.65 10.26
C GLU A 81 -8.08 3.00 9.65
N PHE A 82 -7.70 3.00 8.38
CA PHE A 82 -7.38 4.21 7.64
C PHE A 82 -8.08 4.22 6.31
N GLU A 83 -8.48 5.41 5.89
CA GLU A 83 -8.94 5.63 4.54
C GLU A 83 -7.88 6.43 3.80
N LEU A 84 -7.64 6.04 2.55
CA LEU A 84 -6.66 6.71 1.72
C LEU A 84 -7.28 7.02 0.36
N GLU A 85 -6.70 7.99 -0.31
CA GLU A 85 -7.04 8.27 -1.70
C GLU A 85 -5.77 8.23 -2.51
N TYR A 86 -5.92 7.89 -3.78
CA TYR A 86 -4.77 7.86 -4.67
C TYR A 86 -5.14 8.43 -6.04
N THR A 87 -4.13 8.92 -6.72
CA THR A 87 -4.27 9.31 -8.11
C THR A 87 -3.00 8.92 -8.85
N THR A 88 -3.14 8.58 -10.12
CA THR A 88 -2.00 8.27 -10.96
C THR A 88 -2.01 9.21 -12.14
N PHE A 89 -0.84 9.71 -12.52
CA PHE A 89 -0.71 10.58 -13.68
C PHE A 89 0.71 10.54 -14.18
N ASP A 90 0.86 10.47 -15.49
CA ASP A 90 2.17 10.58 -16.14
C ASP A 90 3.20 9.65 -15.48
N ARG A 91 2.82 8.41 -15.21
CA ARG A 91 3.66 7.38 -14.58
C ARG A 91 4.01 7.66 -13.12
N HIS A 92 3.29 8.57 -12.50
CA HIS A 92 3.49 8.88 -11.08
C HIS A 92 2.28 8.41 -10.30
N VAL A 93 2.53 8.05 -9.05
CA VAL A 93 1.47 7.65 -8.13
C VAL A 93 1.55 8.55 -6.91
N LEU A 94 0.40 9.07 -6.53
CA LEU A 94 0.29 9.90 -5.33
C LEU A 94 -0.77 9.29 -4.44
N VAL A 95 -0.40 9.01 -3.18
CA VAL A 95 -1.32 8.42 -2.22
C VAL A 95 -1.25 9.23 -0.93
N TRP A 96 -2.41 9.47 -0.33
CA TRP A 96 -2.45 10.20 0.93
C TRP A 96 -3.54 9.66 1.82
N VAL A 97 -3.36 9.85 3.13
CA VAL A 97 -4.33 9.41 4.14
C VAL A 97 -5.40 10.50 4.27
N VAL A 98 -6.66 10.08 4.27
CA VAL A 98 -7.80 10.98 4.41
C VAL A 98 -8.25 10.99 5.87
N GLY A 99 -8.44 12.18 6.39
CA GLY A 99 -8.91 12.36 7.75
C GLY A 99 -7.84 12.22 8.78
#